data_0abc4706baafc7af46d1c23d4fa5768d
#
_entry.id   0abc4706baafc7af46d1c23d4fa5768d
#
_cell.length_a   1.000
_cell.length_b   1.000
_cell.length_c   1.000
_cell.angle_alpha   90.00
_cell.angle_beta   90.00
_cell.angle_gamma   90.00
#
_symmetry.space_group_name_H-M   'P 1'
#
loop_
_entity.id
_entity.type
_entity.pdbx_description
1 polymer ?
#
loop_
_entity_poly.entity_id
_entity_poly.type
_entity_poly.pdbx_seq_one_letter_code
_entity_poly.pdbx_strand_id
1 'polypeptide(L)'
;MKKELLIIIPAYNEEKTIGKLLDALQEPPVSEMADILVMNDASVDGTEREVKKRQVPVVTHIYNLGYGNGLQLGYKYALNHGYRYVIQMDADGQHDPSNIPAIYEKLTTKDADGRCPDIVLGSRFIKGAPKYPAGVLKRMAWAVFRFFIQLGTGRRITDPTTGLQGLGRKAFSYYAGYRHFDDRYPDANMILQMLLLGFRIEEVPALMHVRTTGKSMHSGLKPVVYMFRMTFSMLAVFIRIKWLRVDLEAIKDETV
;
A
#
# COMPACT_ATOMS: atom_id res chain seq x y z
N MET A 1 20.14 -17.72 -0.09
CA MET A 1 19.69 -17.17 -1.39
C MET A 1 19.05 -15.80 -1.14
N LYS A 2 19.21 -14.85 -2.04
CA LYS A 2 18.54 -13.54 -1.94
C LYS A 2 17.03 -13.75 -2.11
N LYS A 3 16.22 -13.21 -1.22
CA LYS A 3 14.75 -13.30 -1.32
C LYS A 3 14.24 -12.41 -2.45
N GLU A 4 13.16 -12.82 -3.09
CA GLU A 4 12.55 -12.06 -4.19
C GLU A 4 11.51 -11.04 -3.70
N LEU A 5 11.05 -11.18 -2.44
CA LEU A 5 10.03 -10.36 -1.80
C LEU A 5 10.69 -9.41 -0.80
N LEU A 6 10.31 -8.12 -0.86
CA LEU A 6 10.61 -7.10 0.14
C LEU A 6 9.33 -6.61 0.82
N ILE A 7 9.31 -6.59 2.14
CA ILE A 7 8.26 -5.91 2.92
C ILE A 7 8.73 -4.50 3.21
N ILE A 8 7.96 -3.49 2.79
CA ILE A 8 8.23 -2.07 3.04
C ILE A 8 7.26 -1.56 4.09
N ILE A 9 7.82 -0.97 5.15
CA ILE A 9 7.06 -0.48 6.31
C ILE A 9 7.34 1.01 6.49
N PRO A 10 6.45 1.90 6.00
CA PRO A 10 6.54 3.31 6.32
C PRO A 10 6.22 3.54 7.80
N ALA A 11 7.05 4.32 8.50
CA ALA A 11 6.93 4.57 9.92
C ALA A 11 7.18 6.05 10.26
N TYR A 12 6.28 6.65 11.04
CA TYR A 12 6.43 7.98 11.61
C TYR A 12 5.85 8.04 13.02
N ASN A 13 6.72 8.12 14.02
CA ASN A 13 6.36 8.14 15.44
C ASN A 13 5.53 6.92 15.86
N GLU A 14 6.04 5.73 15.56
CA GLU A 14 5.43 4.44 15.83
C GLU A 14 6.25 3.59 16.84
N GLU A 15 6.98 4.24 17.77
CA GLU A 15 7.80 3.61 18.82
C GLU A 15 7.06 2.49 19.57
N LYS A 16 5.74 2.67 19.79
CA LYS A 16 4.94 1.74 20.60
C LYS A 16 4.48 0.48 19.87
N THR A 17 4.47 0.52 18.53
CA THR A 17 3.89 -0.52 17.68
C THR A 17 4.91 -1.24 16.82
N ILE A 18 5.89 -0.48 16.28
CA ILE A 18 6.86 -1.00 15.31
C ILE A 18 7.63 -2.23 15.83
N GLY A 19 8.01 -2.22 17.10
CA GLY A 19 8.76 -3.32 17.68
C GLY A 19 8.04 -4.65 17.62
N LYS A 20 6.77 -4.69 18.05
CA LYS A 20 5.95 -5.91 18.03
C LYS A 20 5.70 -6.40 16.61
N LEU A 21 5.50 -5.46 15.66
CA LEU A 21 5.32 -5.79 14.26
C LEU A 21 6.56 -6.47 13.70
N LEU A 22 7.74 -5.90 13.94
CA LEU A 22 9.00 -6.46 13.45
C LEU A 22 9.31 -7.81 14.07
N ASP A 23 9.05 -8.00 15.37
CA ASP A 23 9.21 -9.28 16.03
C ASP A 23 8.35 -10.36 15.34
N ALA A 24 7.09 -10.06 15.03
CA ALA A 24 6.19 -10.99 14.33
C ALA A 24 6.59 -11.25 12.87
N LEU A 25 7.14 -10.26 12.15
CA LEU A 25 7.61 -10.44 10.79
C LEU A 25 8.94 -11.23 10.69
N GLN A 26 9.70 -11.27 11.77
CA GLN A 26 10.94 -12.05 11.85
C GLN A 26 10.70 -13.52 12.20
N GLU A 27 9.45 -13.91 12.46
CA GLU A 27 9.06 -15.31 12.67
C GLU A 27 8.67 -16.00 11.34
N PRO A 28 8.86 -17.34 11.22
CA PRO A 28 8.34 -18.11 10.10
C PRO A 28 6.80 -18.04 10.00
N PRO A 29 6.23 -18.11 8.79
CA PRO A 29 6.91 -18.29 7.49
C PRO A 29 7.45 -17.00 6.87
N VAL A 30 7.13 -15.81 7.41
CA VAL A 30 7.45 -14.51 6.80
C VAL A 30 8.97 -14.31 6.71
N SER A 31 9.69 -14.64 7.80
CA SER A 31 11.16 -14.51 7.85
C SER A 31 11.88 -15.38 6.82
N GLU A 32 11.26 -16.42 6.30
CA GLU A 32 11.86 -17.29 5.28
C GLU A 32 11.63 -16.76 3.85
N MET A 33 10.52 -16.04 3.63
CA MET A 33 10.10 -15.61 2.28
C MET A 33 10.44 -14.16 1.94
N ALA A 34 10.57 -13.27 2.93
CA ALA A 34 10.71 -11.84 2.68
C ALA A 34 11.87 -11.21 3.46
N ASP A 35 12.52 -10.23 2.83
CA ASP A 35 13.35 -9.25 3.52
C ASP A 35 12.46 -8.09 4.01
N ILE A 36 12.90 -7.37 5.05
CA ILE A 36 12.14 -6.28 5.67
C ILE A 36 12.93 -4.99 5.54
N LEU A 37 12.26 -3.90 5.18
CA LEU A 37 12.82 -2.56 5.14
C LEU A 37 11.86 -1.57 5.79
N VAL A 38 12.35 -0.83 6.79
CA VAL A 38 11.59 0.26 7.41
C VAL A 38 11.96 1.58 6.76
N MET A 39 10.95 2.35 6.35
CA MET A 39 11.09 3.72 5.84
C MET A 39 10.70 4.69 6.95
N ASN A 40 11.69 5.16 7.72
CA ASN A 40 11.47 6.09 8.82
C ASN A 40 11.37 7.53 8.29
N ASP A 41 10.20 8.13 8.36
CA ASP A 41 9.93 9.47 7.85
C ASP A 41 10.25 10.58 8.88
N ALA A 42 11.52 10.60 9.32
CA ALA A 42 12.04 11.56 10.31
C ALA A 42 11.28 11.51 11.65
N SER A 43 11.06 10.31 12.21
CA SER A 43 10.48 10.16 13.56
C SER A 43 11.30 10.89 14.62
N VAL A 44 10.60 11.53 15.55
CA VAL A 44 11.22 12.27 16.68
C VAL A 44 11.15 11.48 18.01
N ASP A 45 10.50 10.32 17.99
CA ASP A 45 10.41 9.38 19.12
C ASP A 45 11.45 8.25 19.02
N GLY A 46 11.26 7.17 19.76
CA GLY A 46 12.16 6.00 19.75
C GLY A 46 11.97 5.05 18.57
N THR A 47 11.19 5.38 17.52
CA THR A 47 10.89 4.48 16.39
C THR A 47 12.16 3.89 15.77
N GLU A 48 13.12 4.73 15.38
CA GLU A 48 14.36 4.25 14.74
C GLU A 48 15.19 3.37 15.66
N ARG A 49 15.24 3.70 16.96
CA ARG A 49 15.93 2.90 17.98
C ARG A 49 15.33 1.50 18.10
N GLU A 50 13.99 1.39 18.10
CA GLU A 50 13.29 0.11 18.16
C GLU A 50 13.53 -0.76 16.92
N VAL A 51 13.65 -0.14 15.74
CA VAL A 51 14.00 -0.83 14.48
C VAL A 51 15.45 -1.36 14.55
N LYS A 52 16.41 -0.49 14.89
CA LYS A 52 17.84 -0.85 14.98
C LYS A 52 18.12 -1.94 16.02
N LYS A 53 17.40 -1.93 17.15
CA LYS A 53 17.49 -2.96 18.19
C LYS A 53 17.19 -4.37 17.65
N ARG A 54 16.34 -4.47 16.62
CA ARG A 54 15.95 -5.73 15.96
C ARG A 54 16.78 -6.05 14.72
N GLN A 55 17.82 -5.26 14.47
CA GLN A 55 18.72 -5.43 13.33
C GLN A 55 18.01 -5.42 11.97
N VAL A 56 16.87 -4.73 11.88
CA VAL A 56 16.13 -4.55 10.63
C VAL A 56 16.71 -3.35 9.88
N PRO A 57 16.94 -3.46 8.55
CA PRO A 57 17.35 -2.35 7.72
C PRO A 57 16.35 -1.19 7.82
N VAL A 58 16.88 0.04 7.94
CA VAL A 58 16.10 1.27 8.01
C VAL A 58 16.71 2.35 7.14
N VAL A 59 15.85 3.02 6.37
CA VAL A 59 16.18 4.27 5.66
C VAL A 59 15.45 5.40 6.36
N THR A 60 16.20 6.41 6.82
CA THR A 60 15.64 7.55 7.55
C THR A 60 15.71 8.82 6.70
N HIS A 61 14.57 9.49 6.53
CA HIS A 61 14.50 10.81 5.93
C HIS A 61 15.03 11.87 6.89
N ILE A 62 15.68 12.91 6.35
CA ILE A 62 16.16 14.04 7.15
C ILE A 62 14.97 14.89 7.66
N TYR A 63 13.90 15.00 6.86
CA TYR A 63 12.67 15.71 7.19
C TYR A 63 11.47 14.81 6.93
N ASN A 64 10.35 15.08 7.60
CA ASN A 64 9.09 14.41 7.30
C ASN A 64 8.59 14.83 5.91
N LEU A 65 8.62 13.90 4.97
CA LEU A 65 8.22 14.09 3.58
C LEU A 65 6.82 13.56 3.30
N GLY A 66 6.24 12.81 4.24
CA GLY A 66 4.92 12.22 4.14
C GLY A 66 4.93 10.75 3.72
N TYR A 67 3.84 10.08 4.04
CA TYR A 67 3.64 8.63 3.88
C TYR A 67 3.96 8.13 2.46
N GLY A 68 3.45 8.83 1.43
CA GLY A 68 3.65 8.44 0.04
C GLY A 68 5.10 8.54 -0.40
N ASN A 69 5.83 9.57 0.03
CA ASN A 69 7.25 9.69 -0.27
C ASN A 69 8.09 8.58 0.35
N GLY A 70 7.75 8.17 1.59
CA GLY A 70 8.37 7.01 2.24
C GLY A 70 8.19 5.73 1.42
N LEU A 71 6.96 5.43 1.00
CA LEU A 71 6.66 4.28 0.15
C LEU A 71 7.39 4.37 -1.20
N GLN A 72 7.33 5.52 -1.87
CA GLN A 72 7.98 5.69 -3.17
C GLN A 72 9.49 5.47 -3.11
N LEU A 73 10.16 5.94 -2.05
CA LEU A 73 11.58 5.66 -1.84
C LEU A 73 11.82 4.17 -1.59
N GLY A 74 10.93 3.50 -0.86
CA GLY A 74 10.97 2.04 -0.68
C GLY A 74 10.84 1.27 -2.00
N TYR A 75 9.99 1.71 -2.93
CA TYR A 75 9.89 1.10 -4.27
C TYR A 75 11.16 1.32 -5.10
N LYS A 76 11.78 2.50 -5.04
CA LYS A 76 13.08 2.76 -5.68
C LYS A 76 14.17 1.87 -5.09
N TYR A 77 14.18 1.69 -3.77
CA TYR A 77 15.09 0.75 -3.11
C TYR A 77 14.90 -0.68 -3.64
N ALA A 78 13.63 -1.14 -3.71
CA ALA A 78 13.32 -2.48 -4.22
C ALA A 78 13.80 -2.69 -5.66
N LEU A 79 13.63 -1.69 -6.53
CA LEU A 79 14.13 -1.73 -7.92
C LEU A 79 15.64 -1.85 -7.96
N ASN A 80 16.35 -0.98 -7.26
CA ASN A 80 17.81 -0.92 -7.26
C ASN A 80 18.47 -2.18 -6.68
N HIS A 81 17.73 -2.87 -5.78
CA HIS A 81 18.20 -4.11 -5.16
C HIS A 81 17.68 -5.38 -5.88
N GLY A 82 16.93 -5.22 -6.98
CA GLY A 82 16.52 -6.34 -7.83
C GLY A 82 15.43 -7.23 -7.24
N TYR A 83 14.58 -6.72 -6.32
CA TYR A 83 13.40 -7.44 -5.85
C TYR A 83 12.38 -7.60 -6.98
N ARG A 84 11.63 -8.70 -6.94
CA ARG A 84 10.56 -9.00 -7.91
C ARG A 84 9.19 -8.64 -7.39
N TYR A 85 9.03 -8.66 -6.08
CA TYR A 85 7.77 -8.39 -5.39
C TYR A 85 8.00 -7.47 -4.21
N VAL A 86 7.01 -6.65 -3.92
CA VAL A 86 6.96 -5.80 -2.74
C VAL A 86 5.62 -6.01 -2.04
N ILE A 87 5.62 -6.09 -0.72
CA ILE A 87 4.41 -5.94 0.08
C ILE A 87 4.62 -4.72 0.96
N GLN A 88 3.71 -3.74 0.85
CA GLN A 88 3.65 -2.62 1.77
C GLN A 88 2.68 -2.91 2.91
N MET A 89 3.04 -2.52 4.13
CA MET A 89 2.17 -2.61 5.29
C MET A 89 2.49 -1.52 6.31
N ASP A 90 1.47 -1.04 7.04
CA ASP A 90 1.64 0.05 7.99
C ASP A 90 2.28 -0.40 9.31
N ALA A 91 3.01 0.52 9.94
CA ALA A 91 3.69 0.29 11.21
C ALA A 91 2.78 0.37 12.45
N ASP A 92 1.51 0.77 12.28
CA ASP A 92 0.57 1.12 13.37
C ASP A 92 -0.11 -0.09 14.05
N GLY A 93 0.25 -1.30 13.62
CA GLY A 93 -0.28 -2.56 14.17
C GLY A 93 -1.68 -2.92 13.69
N GLN A 94 -2.22 -2.25 12.68
CA GLN A 94 -3.53 -2.62 12.10
C GLN A 94 -3.42 -3.83 11.17
N HIS A 95 -2.32 -3.97 10.44
CA HIS A 95 -2.10 -5.07 9.51
C HIS A 95 -1.50 -6.28 10.23
N ASP A 96 -2.14 -7.43 10.11
CA ASP A 96 -1.62 -8.68 10.68
C ASP A 96 -0.60 -9.33 9.73
N PRO A 97 0.60 -9.70 10.22
CA PRO A 97 1.62 -10.37 9.42
C PRO A 97 1.17 -11.69 8.77
N SER A 98 0.17 -12.37 9.34
CA SER A 98 -0.40 -13.61 8.78
C SER A 98 -1.03 -13.44 7.40
N ASN A 99 -1.30 -12.20 6.96
CA ASN A 99 -1.79 -11.92 5.61
C ASN A 99 -0.70 -12.04 4.54
N ILE A 100 0.57 -11.93 4.90
CA ILE A 100 1.70 -11.85 3.94
C ILE A 100 1.77 -13.09 3.02
N PRO A 101 1.70 -14.34 3.55
CA PRO A 101 1.76 -15.52 2.69
C PRO A 101 0.65 -15.55 1.64
N ALA A 102 -0.60 -15.25 2.02
CA ALA A 102 -1.74 -15.28 1.10
C ALA A 102 -1.64 -14.21 0.00
N ILE A 103 -1.13 -13.01 0.34
CA ILE A 103 -0.88 -11.94 -0.65
C ILE A 103 0.23 -12.36 -1.61
N TYR A 104 1.32 -12.92 -1.10
CA TYR A 104 2.45 -13.36 -1.93
C TYR A 104 2.07 -14.53 -2.84
N GLU A 105 1.37 -15.51 -2.30
CA GLU A 105 0.82 -16.63 -3.09
C GLU A 105 -0.05 -16.13 -4.24
N LYS A 106 -0.98 -15.20 -3.96
CA LYS A 106 -1.85 -14.62 -4.99
C LYS A 106 -1.08 -13.84 -6.05
N LEU A 107 -0.02 -13.08 -5.65
CA LEU A 107 0.85 -12.36 -6.59
C LEU A 107 1.61 -13.26 -7.55
N THR A 108 1.93 -14.47 -7.12
CA THR A 108 2.76 -15.42 -7.88
C THR A 108 1.92 -16.49 -8.61
N THR A 109 0.63 -16.62 -8.28
CA THR A 109 -0.27 -17.58 -8.89
C THR A 109 -0.85 -17.04 -10.19
N LYS A 110 -0.66 -17.81 -11.26
CA LYS A 110 -1.23 -17.51 -12.57
C LYS A 110 -2.73 -17.85 -12.58
N ASP A 111 -3.51 -17.00 -13.23
CA ASP A 111 -4.91 -17.28 -13.52
C ASP A 111 -5.10 -18.23 -14.73
N ALA A 112 -6.36 -18.41 -15.14
CA ALA A 112 -6.71 -19.24 -16.30
C ALA A 112 -6.07 -18.75 -17.63
N ASP A 113 -5.76 -17.46 -17.72
CA ASP A 113 -5.09 -16.85 -18.90
C ASP A 113 -3.56 -16.93 -18.80
N GLY A 114 -3.01 -17.61 -17.78
CA GLY A 114 -1.58 -17.75 -17.54
C GLY A 114 -0.88 -16.48 -17.02
N ARG A 115 -1.63 -15.50 -16.51
CA ARG A 115 -1.13 -14.21 -16.03
C ARG A 115 -1.27 -14.05 -14.52
N CYS A 116 -0.25 -13.51 -13.88
CA CYS A 116 -0.33 -13.08 -12.48
C CYS A 116 -0.99 -11.70 -12.35
N PRO A 117 -1.60 -11.35 -11.21
CA PRO A 117 -2.00 -9.98 -10.92
C PRO A 117 -0.78 -9.08 -10.76
N ASP A 118 -0.93 -7.81 -11.17
CA ASP A 118 0.11 -6.78 -10.95
C ASP A 118 0.06 -6.25 -9.50
N ILE A 119 -1.15 -6.22 -8.91
CA ILE A 119 -1.42 -5.75 -7.55
C ILE A 119 -2.38 -6.70 -6.86
N VAL A 120 -2.12 -7.00 -5.59
CA VAL A 120 -3.03 -7.74 -4.69
C VAL A 120 -3.32 -6.89 -3.47
N LEU A 121 -4.61 -6.62 -3.23
CA LEU A 121 -5.07 -5.85 -2.08
C LEU A 121 -5.52 -6.79 -0.96
N GLY A 122 -5.01 -6.57 0.25
CA GLY A 122 -5.56 -7.20 1.45
C GLY A 122 -6.87 -6.48 1.83
N SER A 123 -8.01 -7.11 1.60
CA SER A 123 -9.32 -6.49 1.77
C SER A 123 -10.00 -6.88 3.06
N ARG A 124 -10.53 -5.88 3.78
CA ARG A 124 -11.39 -6.05 4.97
C ARG A 124 -12.81 -6.47 4.65
N PHE A 125 -13.23 -6.37 3.37
CA PHE A 125 -14.64 -6.41 2.99
C PHE A 125 -14.99 -7.45 1.93
N ILE A 126 -14.01 -8.16 1.40
CA ILE A 126 -14.25 -9.29 0.51
C ILE A 126 -14.82 -10.49 1.29
N LYS A 127 -15.56 -11.37 0.62
CA LYS A 127 -16.08 -12.60 1.22
C LYS A 127 -14.94 -13.42 1.82
N GLY A 128 -15.08 -13.83 3.07
CA GLY A 128 -14.05 -14.56 3.83
C GLY A 128 -13.20 -13.68 4.74
N ALA A 129 -13.22 -12.34 4.60
CA ALA A 129 -12.54 -11.45 5.55
C ALA A 129 -13.27 -11.42 6.90
N PRO A 130 -12.52 -11.35 8.03
CA PRO A 130 -13.11 -11.14 9.35
C PRO A 130 -13.87 -9.82 9.44
N LYS A 131 -14.90 -9.75 10.30
CA LYS A 131 -15.68 -8.54 10.49
C LYS A 131 -14.80 -7.40 11.01
N TYR A 132 -14.74 -6.30 10.27
CA TYR A 132 -14.02 -5.09 10.67
C TYR A 132 -14.99 -4.01 11.14
N PRO A 133 -14.87 -3.50 12.39
CA PRO A 133 -15.75 -2.47 12.91
C PRO A 133 -15.44 -1.12 12.25
N ALA A 134 -16.44 -0.47 11.71
CA ALA A 134 -16.31 0.83 11.08
C ALA A 134 -17.50 1.74 11.36
N GLY A 135 -17.22 2.99 11.68
CA GLY A 135 -18.24 4.01 11.85
C GLY A 135 -18.94 4.36 10.52
N VAL A 136 -20.15 4.93 10.63
CA VAL A 136 -21.00 5.26 9.47
C VAL A 136 -20.29 6.15 8.46
N LEU A 137 -19.59 7.20 8.91
CA LEU A 137 -18.89 8.14 8.03
C LEU A 137 -17.79 7.45 7.18
N LYS A 138 -17.01 6.53 7.76
CA LYS A 138 -16.02 5.75 7.01
C LYS A 138 -16.69 4.85 5.97
N ARG A 139 -17.80 4.21 6.33
CA ARG A 139 -18.57 3.35 5.41
C ARG A 139 -19.13 4.14 4.22
N MET A 140 -19.59 5.37 4.45
CA MET A 140 -20.03 6.27 3.38
C MET A 140 -18.87 6.65 2.46
N ALA A 141 -17.70 7.04 3.00
CA ALA A 141 -16.53 7.38 2.21
C ALA A 141 -16.09 6.19 1.32
N TRP A 142 -16.04 4.98 1.88
CA TRP A 142 -15.72 3.78 1.08
C TRP A 142 -16.76 3.50 -0.01
N ALA A 143 -18.05 3.72 0.25
CA ALA A 143 -19.08 3.56 -0.77
C ALA A 143 -18.90 4.54 -1.93
N VAL A 144 -18.56 5.80 -1.63
CA VAL A 144 -18.26 6.83 -2.64
C VAL A 144 -17.04 6.42 -3.48
N PHE A 145 -15.94 6.01 -2.85
CA PHE A 145 -14.73 5.62 -3.59
C PHE A 145 -14.93 4.38 -4.46
N ARG A 146 -15.64 3.37 -3.95
CA ARG A 146 -16.05 2.18 -4.73
C ARG A 146 -16.88 2.56 -5.94
N PHE A 147 -17.84 3.47 -5.77
CA PHE A 147 -18.68 3.96 -6.86
C PHE A 147 -17.85 4.64 -7.95
N PHE A 148 -16.92 5.54 -7.58
CA PHE A 148 -16.05 6.21 -8.56
C PHE A 148 -15.13 5.23 -9.29
N ILE A 149 -14.55 4.25 -8.59
CA ILE A 149 -13.73 3.21 -9.23
C ILE A 149 -14.57 2.40 -10.21
N GLN A 150 -15.74 1.93 -9.79
CA GLN A 150 -16.62 1.13 -10.65
C GLN A 150 -17.12 1.94 -11.86
N LEU A 151 -17.50 3.19 -11.68
CA LEU A 151 -17.94 4.07 -12.76
C LEU A 151 -16.82 4.33 -13.76
N GLY A 152 -15.60 4.59 -13.30
CA GLY A 152 -14.45 4.93 -14.14
C GLY A 152 -13.83 3.75 -14.87
N THR A 153 -13.89 2.54 -14.31
CA THR A 153 -13.13 1.38 -14.78
C THR A 153 -13.98 0.15 -15.10
N GLY A 154 -15.24 0.11 -14.68
CA GLY A 154 -16.09 -1.08 -14.73
C GLY A 154 -15.70 -2.17 -13.71
N ARG A 155 -14.58 -2.00 -12.99
CA ARG A 155 -14.07 -2.98 -12.01
C ARG A 155 -14.63 -2.71 -10.62
N ARG A 156 -14.89 -3.78 -9.90
CA ARG A 156 -15.41 -3.72 -8.52
C ARG A 156 -14.27 -4.00 -7.55
N ILE A 157 -13.91 -3.00 -6.75
CA ILE A 157 -12.94 -3.12 -5.65
C ILE A 157 -13.71 -3.01 -4.33
N THR A 158 -13.46 -3.93 -3.41
CA THR A 158 -14.20 -3.99 -2.14
C THR A 158 -13.56 -3.13 -1.06
N ASP A 159 -12.22 -2.97 -1.08
CA ASP A 159 -11.47 -2.14 -0.12
C ASP A 159 -10.51 -1.16 -0.80
N PRO A 160 -11.02 -0.02 -1.30
CA PRO A 160 -10.20 0.94 -2.03
C PRO A 160 -9.24 1.75 -1.16
N THR A 161 -9.25 1.58 0.16
CA THR A 161 -8.41 2.33 1.10
C THR A 161 -7.53 1.43 1.96
N THR A 162 -7.20 0.26 1.46
CA THR A 162 -6.28 -0.63 2.17
C THR A 162 -4.84 -0.21 1.94
N GLY A 163 -4.08 -0.02 3.04
CA GLY A 163 -2.63 0.18 3.00
C GLY A 163 -1.85 -1.13 2.83
N LEU A 164 -2.51 -2.29 3.01
CA LEU A 164 -1.89 -3.60 2.82
C LEU A 164 -1.99 -4.03 1.36
N GLN A 165 -0.91 -3.86 0.62
CA GLN A 165 -0.87 -4.13 -0.82
C GLN A 165 0.37 -4.94 -1.19
N GLY A 166 0.19 -5.99 -1.98
CA GLY A 166 1.26 -6.68 -2.67
C GLY A 166 1.39 -6.18 -4.10
N LEU A 167 2.61 -5.95 -4.56
CA LEU A 167 2.93 -5.34 -5.84
C LEU A 167 3.93 -6.21 -6.59
N GLY A 168 3.61 -6.59 -7.82
CA GLY A 168 4.57 -7.16 -8.76
C GLY A 168 5.52 -6.09 -9.32
N ARG A 169 6.65 -6.51 -9.90
CA ARG A 169 7.70 -5.61 -10.38
C ARG A 169 7.18 -4.49 -11.29
N LYS A 170 6.30 -4.80 -12.23
CA LYS A 170 5.69 -3.82 -13.13
C LYS A 170 4.95 -2.70 -12.36
N ALA A 171 4.18 -3.06 -11.33
CA ALA A 171 3.39 -2.09 -10.56
C ALA A 171 4.26 -1.17 -9.70
N PHE A 172 5.21 -1.74 -8.92
CA PHE A 172 6.05 -0.88 -8.09
C PHE A 172 7.12 -0.12 -8.89
N SER A 173 7.52 -0.60 -10.09
CA SER A 173 8.34 0.19 -11.02
C SER A 173 7.62 1.45 -11.45
N TYR A 174 6.34 1.32 -11.82
CA TYR A 174 5.53 2.47 -12.16
C TYR A 174 5.40 3.46 -10.99
N TYR A 175 5.12 2.96 -9.78
CA TYR A 175 5.04 3.80 -8.58
C TYR A 175 6.36 4.48 -8.20
N ALA A 176 7.50 3.87 -8.51
CA ALA A 176 8.81 4.46 -8.29
C ALA A 176 9.12 5.65 -9.21
N GLY A 177 8.40 5.76 -10.34
CA GLY A 177 8.56 6.85 -11.31
C GLY A 177 8.24 8.23 -10.75
N TYR A 178 8.86 9.26 -11.30
CA TYR A 178 8.63 10.64 -10.88
C TYR A 178 7.19 11.06 -11.19
N ARG A 179 6.47 11.60 -10.20
CA ARG A 179 5.06 12.03 -10.30
C ARG A 179 4.03 10.92 -10.59
N HIS A 180 4.42 9.66 -10.52
CA HIS A 180 3.49 8.54 -10.73
C HIS A 180 2.78 8.11 -9.45
N PHE A 181 3.20 8.60 -8.29
CA PHE A 181 2.67 8.22 -6.99
C PHE A 181 2.29 9.47 -6.17
N ASP A 182 1.18 9.39 -5.42
CA ASP A 182 0.74 10.50 -4.55
C ASP A 182 1.65 10.58 -3.33
N ASP A 183 2.23 11.75 -3.07
CA ASP A 183 3.18 11.99 -2.00
C ASP A 183 2.57 11.97 -0.60
N ARG A 184 1.26 12.23 -0.49
CA ARG A 184 0.58 12.41 0.80
C ARG A 184 -0.44 11.33 1.13
N TYR A 185 -1.29 10.97 0.17
CA TYR A 185 -2.43 10.07 0.39
C TYR A 185 -2.58 9.11 -0.80
N PRO A 186 -1.65 8.16 -0.97
CA PRO A 186 -1.74 7.16 -2.03
C PRO A 186 -2.76 6.07 -1.67
N ASP A 187 -4.01 6.35 -1.90
CA ASP A 187 -5.15 5.51 -1.53
C ASP A 187 -6.01 5.12 -2.75
N ALA A 188 -7.33 5.34 -2.69
CA ALA A 188 -8.29 5.03 -3.75
C ALA A 188 -7.96 5.69 -5.09
N ASN A 189 -7.32 6.86 -5.09
CA ASN A 189 -6.82 7.54 -6.30
C ASN A 189 -5.76 6.71 -7.02
N MET A 190 -4.85 6.06 -6.28
CA MET A 190 -3.81 5.20 -6.87
C MET A 190 -4.39 3.91 -7.43
N ILE A 191 -5.36 3.30 -6.74
CA ILE A 191 -6.06 2.12 -7.24
C ILE A 191 -6.83 2.45 -8.53
N LEU A 192 -7.54 3.58 -8.55
CA LEU A 192 -8.21 4.07 -9.75
C LEU A 192 -7.23 4.30 -10.89
N GLN A 193 -6.10 4.97 -10.63
CA GLN A 193 -5.02 5.21 -11.59
C GLN A 193 -4.53 3.91 -12.22
N MET A 194 -4.16 2.94 -11.41
CA MET A 194 -3.62 1.67 -11.90
C MET A 194 -4.64 0.89 -12.73
N LEU A 195 -5.90 0.86 -12.33
CA LEU A 195 -6.97 0.23 -13.11
C LEU A 195 -7.17 0.92 -14.46
N LEU A 196 -7.15 2.26 -14.51
CA LEU A 196 -7.29 3.04 -15.74
C LEU A 196 -6.10 2.84 -16.69
N LEU A 197 -4.91 2.57 -16.16
CA LEU A 197 -3.70 2.24 -16.91
C LEU A 197 -3.64 0.76 -17.34
N GLY A 198 -4.65 -0.05 -16.98
CA GLY A 198 -4.74 -1.44 -17.39
C GLY A 198 -4.00 -2.45 -16.51
N PHE A 199 -3.52 -2.05 -15.34
CA PHE A 199 -2.95 -2.97 -14.37
C PHE A 199 -4.03 -3.90 -13.80
N ARG A 200 -3.65 -5.14 -13.53
CA ARG A 200 -4.53 -6.17 -12.99
C ARG A 200 -4.49 -6.15 -11.48
N ILE A 201 -5.63 -5.82 -10.88
CA ILE A 201 -5.79 -5.76 -9.42
C ILE A 201 -6.74 -6.87 -8.97
N GLU A 202 -6.29 -7.65 -7.99
CA GLU A 202 -7.04 -8.69 -7.32
C GLU A 202 -7.13 -8.39 -5.82
N GLU A 203 -8.08 -9.00 -5.12
CA GLU A 203 -8.26 -8.85 -3.68
C GLU A 203 -8.21 -10.22 -2.99
N VAL A 204 -7.60 -10.25 -1.80
CA VAL A 204 -7.64 -11.40 -0.88
C VAL A 204 -8.21 -10.98 0.47
N PRO A 205 -8.89 -11.88 1.19
CA PRO A 205 -9.33 -11.59 2.55
C PRO A 205 -8.14 -11.26 3.45
N ALA A 206 -8.26 -10.20 4.25
CA ALA A 206 -7.21 -9.80 5.17
C ALA A 206 -7.75 -9.64 6.60
N LEU A 207 -7.00 -10.17 7.56
CA LEU A 207 -7.18 -9.90 8.98
C LEU A 207 -6.57 -8.54 9.30
N MET A 208 -7.40 -7.63 9.80
CA MET A 208 -6.94 -6.33 10.24
C MET A 208 -7.47 -5.99 11.63
N HIS A 209 -6.61 -5.39 12.44
CA HIS A 209 -6.92 -5.01 13.81
C HIS A 209 -7.36 -3.55 13.89
N VAL A 210 -8.09 -3.23 14.95
CA VAL A 210 -8.39 -1.83 15.26
C VAL A 210 -7.14 -1.19 15.88
N ARG A 211 -6.79 0.00 15.42
CA ARG A 211 -5.66 0.76 15.98
C ARG A 211 -5.85 0.96 17.47
N THR A 212 -4.89 0.53 18.28
CA THR A 212 -4.94 0.60 19.74
C THR A 212 -4.15 1.76 20.32
N THR A 213 -3.21 2.34 19.56
CA THR A 213 -2.28 3.38 20.01
C THR A 213 -2.16 4.51 19.00
N GLY A 214 -1.76 5.71 19.46
CA GLY A 214 -1.54 6.88 18.62
C GLY A 214 -2.82 7.67 18.28
N LYS A 215 -2.63 8.87 17.72
CA LYS A 215 -3.74 9.70 17.23
C LYS A 215 -4.05 9.31 15.78
N SER A 216 -5.30 8.91 15.52
CA SER A 216 -5.76 8.68 14.14
C SER A 216 -5.64 9.99 13.34
N MET A 217 -5.10 9.91 12.13
CA MET A 217 -5.14 11.02 11.17
C MET A 217 -6.58 11.45 10.83
N HIS A 218 -7.57 10.64 11.21
CA HIS A 218 -8.98 10.82 10.92
C HIS A 218 -9.81 11.22 12.14
N SER A 219 -9.29 12.05 13.07
CA SER A 219 -10.06 12.58 14.21
C SER A 219 -10.74 13.92 13.88
N GLY A 220 -11.92 14.20 14.45
CA GLY A 220 -12.67 15.44 14.27
C GLY A 220 -13.24 15.59 12.84
N LEU A 221 -13.12 16.77 12.23
CA LEU A 221 -13.56 17.06 10.86
C LEU A 221 -12.61 16.52 9.76
N LYS A 222 -11.44 16.02 10.14
CA LYS A 222 -10.43 15.51 9.20
C LYS A 222 -10.96 14.42 8.24
N PRO A 223 -11.83 13.47 8.66
CA PRO A 223 -12.40 12.48 7.74
C PRO A 223 -13.21 13.10 6.60
N VAL A 224 -13.94 14.19 6.88
CA VAL A 224 -14.74 14.89 5.86
C VAL A 224 -13.82 15.57 4.85
N VAL A 225 -12.81 16.29 5.34
CA VAL A 225 -11.79 16.93 4.48
C VAL A 225 -11.05 15.88 3.64
N TYR A 226 -10.67 14.74 4.25
CA TYR A 226 -10.05 13.63 3.54
C TYR A 226 -10.96 13.08 2.43
N MET A 227 -12.24 12.88 2.71
CA MET A 227 -13.21 12.38 1.71
C MET A 227 -13.31 13.32 0.50
N PHE A 228 -13.45 14.63 0.72
CA PHE A 228 -13.48 15.62 -0.36
C PHE A 228 -12.16 15.63 -1.14
N ARG A 229 -11.03 15.69 -0.45
CA ARG A 229 -9.71 15.69 -1.08
C ARG A 229 -9.50 14.44 -1.94
N MET A 230 -9.83 13.26 -1.43
CA MET A 230 -9.70 12.00 -2.17
C MET A 230 -10.63 11.98 -3.39
N THR A 231 -11.87 12.43 -3.26
CA THR A 231 -12.81 12.52 -4.40
C THR A 231 -12.27 13.44 -5.49
N PHE A 232 -11.74 14.63 -5.15
CA PHE A 232 -11.11 15.52 -6.12
C PHE A 232 -9.84 14.92 -6.74
N SER A 233 -9.02 14.23 -5.95
CA SER A 233 -7.84 13.52 -6.47
C SER A 233 -8.23 12.43 -7.47
N MET A 234 -9.26 11.64 -7.18
CA MET A 234 -9.78 10.62 -8.10
C MET A 234 -10.32 11.24 -9.39
N LEU A 235 -11.03 12.37 -9.31
CA LEU A 235 -11.51 13.09 -10.47
C LEU A 235 -10.34 13.61 -11.33
N ALA A 236 -9.32 14.18 -10.69
CA ALA A 236 -8.12 14.66 -11.37
C ALA A 236 -7.38 13.52 -12.10
N VAL A 237 -7.24 12.36 -11.45
CA VAL A 237 -6.67 11.13 -12.04
C VAL A 237 -7.49 10.70 -13.27
N PHE A 238 -8.82 10.68 -13.16
CA PHE A 238 -9.69 10.30 -14.25
C PHE A 238 -9.54 11.25 -15.46
N ILE A 239 -9.55 12.57 -15.22
CA ILE A 239 -9.37 13.59 -16.27
C ILE A 239 -8.00 13.43 -16.92
N ARG A 240 -6.94 13.31 -16.11
CA ARG A 240 -5.56 13.18 -16.58
C ARG A 240 -5.39 11.99 -17.52
N ILE A 241 -5.90 10.82 -17.16
CA ILE A 241 -5.71 9.60 -17.94
C ILE A 241 -6.67 9.51 -19.12
N LYS A 242 -7.97 9.77 -18.90
CA LYS A 242 -9.00 9.57 -19.95
C LYS A 242 -9.06 10.71 -20.96
N TRP A 243 -8.85 11.96 -20.53
CA TRP A 243 -8.98 13.13 -21.40
C TRP A 243 -7.63 13.64 -21.90
N LEU A 244 -6.64 13.77 -20.98
CA LEU A 244 -5.33 14.31 -21.33
C LEU A 244 -4.36 13.25 -21.83
N ARG A 245 -4.63 11.96 -21.57
CA ARG A 245 -3.80 10.80 -21.95
C ARG A 245 -2.32 10.88 -21.51
N VAL A 246 -2.02 11.68 -20.46
CA VAL A 246 -0.66 12.03 -20.06
C VAL A 246 0.18 10.82 -19.60
N ASP A 247 -0.45 9.81 -19.00
CA ASP A 247 0.29 8.66 -18.45
C ASP A 247 0.36 7.45 -19.41
N LEU A 248 -0.37 7.47 -20.54
CA LEU A 248 -0.34 6.37 -21.51
C LEU A 248 0.96 6.34 -22.33
N GLU A 249 1.63 7.46 -22.48
CA GLU A 249 2.91 7.56 -23.19
C GLU A 249 4.06 7.06 -22.30
N ALA A 250 4.05 7.39 -21.01
CA ALA A 250 5.08 6.96 -20.06
C ALA A 250 5.20 5.42 -19.92
N ILE A 251 4.08 4.69 -20.02
CA ILE A 251 4.08 3.21 -19.94
C ILE A 251 4.69 2.57 -21.19
N LYS A 252 4.59 3.23 -22.36
CA LYS A 252 5.16 2.70 -23.61
C LYS A 252 6.67 2.78 -23.62
N ASP A 253 7.23 3.82 -23.00
CA ASP A 253 8.69 4.01 -22.95
C ASP A 253 9.38 3.09 -21.92
N GLU A 254 8.69 2.62 -20.89
CA GLU A 254 9.24 1.69 -19.90
C GLU A 254 9.14 0.20 -20.30
N THR A 255 8.52 -0.10 -21.44
CA THR A 255 8.33 -1.49 -21.94
C THR A 255 9.29 -1.86 -23.07
N VAL A 256 10.30 -1.03 -23.37
CA VAL A 256 11.37 -1.30 -24.34
C VAL A 256 12.65 -1.79 -23.66
#